data_78009f98ffb07ecf6ee6486447470a80
#
_entry.id   78009f98ffb07ecf6ee6486447470a80
#
_cell.length_a   1.000
_cell.length_b   1.000
_cell.length_c   1.000
_cell.angle_alpha   90.00
_cell.angle_beta   90.00
_cell.angle_gamma   90.00
#
_symmetry.space_group_name_H-M   'P 1'
#
loop_
_entity.id
_entity.type
_entity.pdbx_description
1 polymer ?
#
loop_
_entity_poly.entity_id
_entity_poly.type
_entity_poly.pdbx_seq_one_letter_code
_entity_poly.pdbx_strand_id
1 'polypeptide(L)'
;NGIKLAKSTAYVQELKDAGLSSVYLHFDGVSRETNPQWAIDQKVIAHCEDVGMGVILVPTIIKGRNAHEVGDIIRFAADHIKVVRGVNFQPIAFTGAASEEDVSRERITIPELLADIEEQMNGAIRKNDFYPVPCVVPFSNLVEAYTGKPQIRFTAHQHCGAATYVFVTKDGITPVNRIVDVDSFFESIDGMAEKLRKGGSLNKYKTLVAGVKDLNRSMKKSEQGNSAEFWKLIGKTLVMQNFDALRDFHWNALFIGTMHFMDRYNYDISRVQRCCIHYATPDGRLIPFCTYNSGPVYREKVWKQYSRDLDSDA
;
A
#
# COMPACT_ATOMS: atom_id res chain seq x y z
N ASN A 1 0.75 -12.09 -12.01
CA ASN A 1 1.85 -12.27 -12.95
C ASN A 1 1.67 -11.33 -14.14
N GLY A 2 2.70 -10.70 -14.63
CA GLY A 2 2.66 -9.72 -15.71
C GLY A 2 2.71 -10.29 -17.13
N ILE A 3 2.51 -11.59 -17.35
CA ILE A 3 2.80 -12.28 -18.61
C ILE A 3 2.10 -11.66 -19.84
N LYS A 4 0.83 -11.28 -19.73
CA LYS A 4 0.11 -10.62 -20.81
C LYS A 4 0.59 -9.19 -21.03
N LEU A 5 0.87 -8.47 -19.96
CA LEU A 5 1.36 -7.08 -19.99
C LEU A 5 2.77 -7.01 -20.62
N ALA A 6 3.62 -8.01 -20.36
CA ALA A 6 4.96 -8.11 -20.94
C ALA A 6 4.98 -8.39 -22.45
N LYS A 7 3.86 -8.84 -23.03
CA LYS A 7 3.79 -9.19 -24.47
C LYS A 7 3.51 -7.99 -25.36
N SER A 8 2.83 -6.95 -24.86
CA SER A 8 2.34 -5.87 -25.73
C SER A 8 2.07 -4.58 -24.95
N THR A 9 2.75 -3.51 -25.33
CA THR A 9 2.46 -2.14 -24.86
C THR A 9 1.04 -1.72 -25.26
N ALA A 10 0.56 -2.13 -26.46
CA ALA A 10 -0.80 -1.85 -26.90
C ALA A 10 -1.86 -2.41 -25.94
N TYR A 11 -1.65 -3.63 -25.43
CA TYR A 11 -2.56 -4.21 -24.42
C TYR A 11 -2.55 -3.42 -23.10
N VAL A 12 -1.40 -2.92 -22.67
CA VAL A 12 -1.31 -2.05 -21.48
C VAL A 12 -2.05 -0.73 -21.73
N GLN A 13 -1.96 -0.17 -22.95
CA GLN A 13 -2.70 1.03 -23.35
C GLN A 13 -4.21 0.80 -23.35
N GLU A 14 -4.70 -0.32 -23.90
CA GLU A 14 -6.11 -0.69 -23.85
C GLU A 14 -6.67 -0.75 -22.42
N LEU A 15 -5.90 -1.33 -21.48
CA LEU A 15 -6.28 -1.38 -20.08
C LEU A 15 -6.36 0.02 -19.45
N LYS A 16 -5.41 0.90 -19.79
CA LYS A 16 -5.42 2.28 -19.33
C LYS A 16 -6.62 3.04 -19.88
N ASP A 17 -6.93 2.87 -21.14
CA ASP A 17 -8.09 3.51 -21.80
C ASP A 17 -9.41 3.00 -21.22
N ALA A 18 -9.43 1.74 -20.76
CA ALA A 18 -10.54 1.17 -19.99
C ALA A 18 -10.65 1.69 -18.54
N GLY A 19 -9.72 2.57 -18.11
CA GLY A 19 -9.74 3.21 -16.80
C GLY A 19 -8.82 2.60 -15.75
N LEU A 20 -7.96 1.63 -16.11
CA LEU A 20 -6.97 1.09 -15.17
C LEU A 20 -5.89 2.12 -14.89
N SER A 21 -5.68 2.48 -13.63
CA SER A 21 -4.70 3.50 -13.22
C SER A 21 -3.36 2.92 -12.76
N SER A 22 -3.37 1.70 -12.22
CA SER A 22 -2.15 1.04 -11.72
C SER A 22 -2.26 -0.48 -11.69
N VAL A 23 -1.11 -1.13 -11.71
CA VAL A 23 -0.95 -2.58 -11.67
C VAL A 23 -0.24 -2.98 -10.39
N TYR A 24 -0.75 -4.00 -9.71
CA TYR A 24 -0.06 -4.68 -8.62
C TYR A 24 0.71 -5.85 -9.24
N LEU A 25 2.03 -5.70 -9.31
CA LEU A 25 2.93 -6.65 -9.96
C LEU A 25 3.62 -7.51 -8.91
N HIS A 26 3.49 -8.83 -9.02
CA HIS A 26 4.26 -9.76 -8.22
C HIS A 26 5.75 -9.61 -8.56
N PHE A 27 6.60 -9.37 -7.55
CA PHE A 27 7.99 -8.98 -7.76
C PHE A 27 8.85 -9.39 -6.56
N ASP A 28 9.29 -10.64 -6.50
CA ASP A 28 9.89 -11.23 -5.31
C ASP A 28 11.35 -10.88 -5.06
N GLY A 29 12.02 -10.20 -5.98
CA GLY A 29 13.41 -9.79 -5.82
C GLY A 29 13.97 -9.08 -7.05
N VAL A 30 15.21 -8.60 -6.94
CA VAL A 30 15.92 -7.85 -7.98
C VAL A 30 16.92 -8.71 -8.76
N SER A 31 16.98 -10.01 -8.46
CA SER A 31 17.82 -10.99 -9.12
C SER A 31 17.00 -12.11 -9.74
N ARG A 32 17.58 -12.89 -10.65
CA ARG A 32 16.92 -14.08 -11.21
C ARG A 32 16.80 -15.22 -10.21
N GLU A 33 17.61 -15.21 -9.17
CA GLU A 33 17.59 -16.22 -8.12
C GLU A 33 16.34 -16.07 -7.25
N THR A 34 16.03 -14.85 -6.83
CA THR A 34 14.90 -14.53 -5.96
C THR A 34 13.63 -14.26 -6.75
N ASN A 35 13.75 -13.79 -8.01
CA ASN A 35 12.65 -13.51 -8.92
C ASN A 35 12.84 -14.20 -10.27
N PRO A 36 12.38 -15.42 -10.46
CA PRO A 36 12.48 -16.16 -11.74
C PRO A 36 11.78 -15.42 -12.90
N GLN A 37 10.81 -14.53 -12.62
CA GLN A 37 10.09 -13.75 -13.62
C GLN A 37 10.73 -12.38 -13.93
N TRP A 38 11.92 -12.10 -13.40
CA TRP A 38 12.66 -10.84 -13.56
C TRP A 38 12.58 -10.24 -14.97
N ALA A 39 12.86 -11.04 -16.00
CA ALA A 39 12.85 -10.56 -17.39
C ALA A 39 11.44 -10.20 -17.90
N ILE A 40 10.40 -10.80 -17.34
CA ILE A 40 9.00 -10.46 -17.64
C ILE A 40 8.65 -9.16 -16.94
N ASP A 41 9.00 -9.03 -15.67
CA ASP A 41 8.67 -7.87 -14.86
C ASP A 41 9.31 -6.60 -15.37
N GLN A 42 10.57 -6.67 -15.84
CA GLN A 42 11.25 -5.56 -16.51
C GLN A 42 10.45 -5.05 -17.72
N LYS A 43 9.92 -5.96 -18.55
CA LYS A 43 9.09 -5.60 -19.72
C LYS A 43 7.76 -4.97 -19.29
N VAL A 44 7.14 -5.50 -18.23
CA VAL A 44 5.90 -4.93 -17.69
C VAL A 44 6.13 -3.50 -17.23
N ILE A 45 7.20 -3.28 -16.45
CA ILE A 45 7.56 -1.94 -15.95
C ILE A 45 7.82 -0.98 -17.11
N ALA A 46 8.59 -1.39 -18.11
CA ALA A 46 8.86 -0.57 -19.30
C ALA A 46 7.56 -0.23 -20.08
N HIS A 47 6.70 -1.21 -20.36
CA HIS A 47 5.44 -0.96 -21.05
C HIS A 47 4.50 -0.06 -20.23
N CYS A 48 4.49 -0.21 -18.90
CA CYS A 48 3.71 0.67 -18.01
C CYS A 48 4.27 2.10 -18.00
N GLU A 49 5.61 2.27 -18.05
CA GLU A 49 6.26 3.57 -18.14
C GLU A 49 5.89 4.26 -19.46
N ASP A 50 5.99 3.56 -20.60
CA ASP A 50 5.66 4.06 -21.92
C ASP A 50 4.24 4.64 -22.01
N VAL A 51 3.28 3.98 -21.36
CA VAL A 51 1.88 4.45 -21.35
C VAL A 51 1.52 5.32 -20.14
N GLY A 52 2.44 5.52 -19.19
CA GLY A 52 2.20 6.29 -17.95
C GLY A 52 1.20 5.60 -17.02
N MET A 53 1.25 4.29 -16.89
CA MET A 53 0.48 3.49 -15.92
C MET A 53 1.34 3.21 -14.69
N GLY A 54 0.80 3.43 -13.48
CA GLY A 54 1.53 3.16 -12.23
C GLY A 54 1.73 1.67 -11.97
N VAL A 55 2.86 1.30 -11.34
CA VAL A 55 3.14 -0.06 -10.87
C VAL A 55 3.35 -0.04 -9.37
N ILE A 56 2.75 -0.98 -8.66
CA ILE A 56 3.03 -1.29 -7.25
C ILE A 56 3.71 -2.66 -7.24
N LEU A 57 4.93 -2.72 -6.73
CA LEU A 57 5.65 -3.98 -6.56
C LEU A 57 5.09 -4.72 -5.34
N VAL A 58 4.83 -6.00 -5.49
CA VAL A 58 4.24 -6.84 -4.43
C VAL A 58 5.10 -8.08 -4.20
N PRO A 59 6.21 -7.93 -3.45
CA PRO A 59 7.06 -9.06 -3.10
C PRO A 59 6.46 -9.88 -1.97
N THR A 60 6.46 -11.21 -2.12
CA THR A 60 6.24 -12.15 -1.03
C THR A 60 7.57 -12.40 -0.34
N ILE A 61 7.71 -12.00 0.92
CA ILE A 61 8.97 -12.11 1.64
C ILE A 61 9.02 -13.38 2.47
N ILE A 62 10.09 -14.15 2.22
CA ILE A 62 10.37 -15.46 2.83
C ILE A 62 11.75 -15.41 3.47
N LYS A 63 11.79 -15.68 4.79
CA LYS A 63 13.06 -15.75 5.52
C LYS A 63 13.99 -16.80 4.88
N GLY A 64 15.26 -16.45 4.72
CA GLY A 64 16.25 -17.33 4.09
C GLY A 64 16.17 -17.43 2.56
N ARG A 65 15.19 -16.79 1.90
CA ARG A 65 15.08 -16.77 0.43
C ARG A 65 15.35 -15.39 -0.16
N ASN A 66 14.56 -14.40 0.20
CA ASN A 66 14.61 -13.06 -0.41
C ASN A 66 14.52 -11.93 0.63
N ALA A 67 14.45 -12.22 1.91
CA ALA A 67 14.44 -11.20 2.95
C ALA A 67 15.72 -10.32 2.93
N HIS A 68 16.82 -10.83 2.39
CA HIS A 68 18.07 -10.10 2.22
C HIS A 68 18.06 -9.07 1.08
N GLU A 69 17.05 -9.05 0.23
CA GLU A 69 16.89 -8.12 -0.90
C GLU A 69 15.86 -7.00 -0.65
N VAL A 70 15.27 -6.89 0.56
CA VAL A 70 14.19 -5.89 0.79
C VAL A 70 14.68 -4.46 0.59
N GLY A 71 15.92 -4.14 0.96
CA GLY A 71 16.54 -2.84 0.69
C GLY A 71 16.81 -2.62 -0.79
N ASP A 72 17.22 -3.66 -1.53
CA ASP A 72 17.47 -3.58 -2.97
C ASP A 72 16.16 -3.38 -3.75
N ILE A 73 15.07 -4.03 -3.33
CA ILE A 73 13.74 -3.81 -3.90
C ILE A 73 13.30 -2.35 -3.70
N ILE A 74 13.56 -1.76 -2.54
CA ILE A 74 13.23 -0.34 -2.28
C ILE A 74 14.08 0.57 -3.17
N ARG A 75 15.40 0.31 -3.28
CA ARG A 75 16.30 1.07 -4.17
C ARG A 75 15.85 0.97 -5.61
N PHE A 76 15.56 -0.23 -6.08
CA PHE A 76 15.02 -0.46 -7.42
C PHE A 76 13.73 0.36 -7.66
N ALA A 77 12.79 0.34 -6.71
CA ALA A 77 11.56 1.12 -6.82
C ALA A 77 11.82 2.63 -6.86
N ALA A 78 12.78 3.13 -6.07
CA ALA A 78 13.20 4.53 -6.07
C ALA A 78 13.84 4.95 -7.40
N ASP A 79 14.68 4.10 -7.99
CA ASP A 79 15.30 4.34 -9.29
C ASP A 79 14.26 4.38 -10.43
N HIS A 80 13.14 3.67 -10.26
CA HIS A 80 12.03 3.62 -11.22
C HIS A 80 10.82 4.47 -10.77
N ILE A 81 11.04 5.51 -9.97
CA ILE A 81 9.98 6.35 -9.37
C ILE A 81 9.00 6.94 -10.39
N LYS A 82 9.40 7.06 -11.65
CA LYS A 82 8.52 7.55 -12.75
C LYS A 82 7.35 6.61 -13.01
N VAL A 83 7.48 5.34 -12.74
CA VAL A 83 6.46 4.31 -13.01
C VAL A 83 6.12 3.53 -11.76
N VAL A 84 7.09 3.17 -10.91
CA VAL A 84 6.87 2.46 -9.66
C VAL A 84 6.40 3.44 -8.58
N ARG A 85 5.17 3.23 -8.11
CA ARG A 85 4.49 4.10 -7.13
C ARG A 85 4.60 3.59 -5.72
N GLY A 86 5.02 2.34 -5.54
CA GLY A 86 5.19 1.77 -4.22
C GLY A 86 5.66 0.34 -4.23
N VAL A 87 6.04 -0.09 -3.05
CA VAL A 87 6.32 -1.48 -2.73
C VAL A 87 5.39 -1.89 -1.59
N ASN A 88 4.68 -2.97 -1.76
CA ASN A 88 3.83 -3.55 -0.71
C ASN A 88 4.34 -4.94 -0.34
N PHE A 89 5.23 -5.00 0.61
CA PHE A 89 5.82 -6.24 1.12
C PHE A 89 4.76 -7.14 1.77
N GLN A 90 4.78 -8.41 1.43
CA GLN A 90 3.88 -9.41 2.01
C GLN A 90 4.70 -10.50 2.69
N PRO A 91 4.91 -10.45 4.02
CA PRO A 91 5.40 -11.60 4.75
C PRO A 91 4.58 -12.85 4.40
N ILE A 92 5.29 -13.97 4.17
CA ILE A 92 4.64 -15.21 3.73
C ILE A 92 3.54 -15.65 4.70
N ALA A 93 2.41 -16.09 4.15
CA ALA A 93 1.34 -16.77 4.86
C ALA A 93 1.27 -18.23 4.41
N PHE A 94 1.35 -19.16 5.36
CA PHE A 94 1.43 -20.59 5.11
C PHE A 94 0.03 -21.17 4.92
N THR A 95 -0.35 -21.39 3.68
CA THR A 95 -1.62 -22.00 3.29
C THR A 95 -1.39 -23.40 2.72
N GLY A 96 -2.31 -24.31 2.94
CA GLY A 96 -2.20 -25.70 2.46
C GLY A 96 -1.37 -26.60 3.38
N ALA A 97 -0.49 -27.41 2.81
CA ALA A 97 0.22 -28.49 3.49
C ALA A 97 1.61 -28.12 4.03
N ALA A 98 1.83 -26.85 4.40
CA ALA A 98 3.09 -26.43 5.01
C ALA A 98 3.33 -27.15 6.36
N SER A 99 4.57 -27.62 6.58
CA SER A 99 4.98 -28.23 7.84
C SER A 99 5.29 -27.17 8.91
N GLU A 100 5.30 -27.57 10.17
CA GLU A 100 5.72 -26.65 11.26
C GLU A 100 7.22 -26.29 11.13
N GLU A 101 8.03 -27.19 10.57
CA GLU A 101 9.43 -26.92 10.29
C GLU A 101 9.60 -25.84 9.23
N ASP A 102 8.83 -25.89 8.13
CA ASP A 102 8.84 -24.85 7.09
C ASP A 102 8.39 -23.51 7.68
N VAL A 103 7.34 -23.51 8.50
CA VAL A 103 6.86 -22.30 9.19
C VAL A 103 7.94 -21.72 10.07
N SER A 104 8.63 -22.54 10.86
CA SER A 104 9.71 -22.07 11.75
C SER A 104 10.90 -21.48 10.99
N ARG A 105 11.25 -22.08 9.85
CA ARG A 105 12.40 -21.69 9.03
C ARG A 105 12.14 -20.46 8.17
N GLU A 106 10.95 -20.37 7.58
CA GLU A 106 10.66 -19.44 6.49
C GLU A 106 9.78 -18.25 6.90
N ARG A 107 9.17 -18.30 8.09
CA ARG A 107 8.33 -17.19 8.58
C ARG A 107 9.16 -15.95 8.85
N ILE A 108 8.65 -14.83 8.37
CA ILE A 108 9.08 -13.50 8.74
C ILE A 108 7.86 -12.71 9.25
N THR A 109 8.02 -11.92 10.28
CA THR A 109 7.00 -11.04 10.84
C THR A 109 7.18 -9.61 10.36
N ILE A 110 6.16 -8.75 10.52
CA ILE A 110 6.30 -7.32 10.20
C ILE A 110 7.46 -6.68 10.97
N PRO A 111 7.61 -6.85 12.29
CA PRO A 111 8.75 -6.27 13.01
C PRO A 111 10.11 -6.72 12.51
N GLU A 112 10.29 -8.00 12.14
CA GLU A 112 11.52 -8.51 11.55
C GLU A 112 11.78 -7.88 10.18
N LEU A 113 10.77 -7.85 9.30
CA LEU A 113 10.87 -7.21 7.99
C LEU A 113 11.25 -5.73 8.09
N LEU A 114 10.66 -4.99 9.05
CA LEU A 114 11.00 -3.58 9.26
C LEU A 114 12.43 -3.40 9.80
N ALA A 115 12.93 -4.36 10.58
CA ALA A 115 14.33 -4.36 11.03
C ALA A 115 15.28 -4.64 9.86
N ASP A 116 14.95 -5.59 8.99
CA ASP A 116 15.72 -5.89 7.77
C ASP A 116 15.75 -4.67 6.82
N ILE A 117 14.64 -3.96 6.67
CA ILE A 117 14.60 -2.70 5.90
C ILE A 117 15.52 -1.65 6.52
N GLU A 118 15.45 -1.45 7.84
CA GLU A 118 16.30 -0.47 8.54
C GLU A 118 17.79 -0.79 8.37
N GLU A 119 18.18 -2.04 8.51
CA GLU A 119 19.55 -2.51 8.34
C GLU A 119 20.00 -2.32 6.88
N GLN A 120 19.28 -2.86 5.91
CA GLN A 120 19.64 -2.85 4.50
C GLN A 120 19.60 -1.45 3.86
N MET A 121 18.80 -0.54 4.44
CA MET A 121 18.76 0.86 4.04
C MET A 121 19.73 1.74 4.86
N ASN A 122 20.62 1.15 5.67
CA ASN A 122 21.61 1.85 6.50
C ASN A 122 20.97 2.94 7.37
N GLY A 123 19.77 2.72 7.90
CA GLY A 123 19.02 3.66 8.72
C GLY A 123 18.41 4.86 7.98
N ALA A 124 18.48 4.90 6.64
CA ALA A 124 17.80 5.91 5.85
C ALA A 124 16.27 5.79 6.01
N ILE A 125 15.78 4.57 6.11
CA ILE A 125 14.40 4.25 6.49
C ILE A 125 14.50 3.39 7.76
N ARG A 126 13.79 3.79 8.82
CA ARG A 126 13.81 3.11 10.11
C ARG A 126 12.46 2.46 10.40
N LYS A 127 12.43 1.44 11.23
CA LYS A 127 11.18 0.80 11.70
C LYS A 127 10.18 1.80 12.29
N ASN A 128 10.66 2.84 12.98
CA ASN A 128 9.83 3.88 13.57
C ASN A 128 9.30 4.92 12.54
N ASP A 129 9.67 4.78 11.27
CA ASP A 129 9.11 5.61 10.20
C ASP A 129 7.79 5.03 9.64
N PHE A 130 7.39 3.83 10.10
CA PHE A 130 6.19 3.13 9.66
C PHE A 130 5.03 3.32 10.64
N TYR A 131 3.84 3.53 10.10
CA TYR A 131 2.59 3.72 10.84
C TYR A 131 1.60 2.62 10.50
N PRO A 132 0.81 2.14 11.49
CA PRO A 132 -0.26 1.17 11.24
C PRO A 132 -1.28 1.71 10.24
N VAL A 133 -1.81 0.85 9.36
CA VAL A 133 -2.78 1.24 8.33
C VAL A 133 -3.95 2.10 8.84
N PRO A 134 -4.53 1.87 10.03
CA PRO A 134 -5.62 2.71 10.54
C PRO A 134 -5.28 4.19 10.73
N CYS A 135 -4.01 4.59 10.72
CA CYS A 135 -3.63 6.00 10.88
C CYS A 135 -4.22 6.90 9.79
N VAL A 136 -4.58 6.34 8.62
CA VAL A 136 -5.16 7.12 7.49
C VAL A 136 -6.67 7.34 7.59
N VAL A 137 -7.35 6.79 8.60
CA VAL A 137 -8.82 6.97 8.78
C VAL A 137 -9.25 8.44 8.82
N PRO A 138 -8.50 9.38 9.44
CA PRO A 138 -8.81 10.80 9.39
C PRO A 138 -8.97 11.37 7.98
N PHE A 139 -8.22 10.88 6.99
CA PHE A 139 -8.40 11.28 5.60
C PHE A 139 -9.75 10.86 5.04
N SER A 140 -10.18 9.63 5.29
CA SER A 140 -11.51 9.17 4.88
C SER A 140 -12.61 10.01 5.52
N ASN A 141 -12.44 10.34 6.82
CA ASN A 141 -13.36 11.21 7.55
C ASN A 141 -13.44 12.62 6.93
N LEU A 142 -12.28 13.19 6.56
CA LEU A 142 -12.21 14.51 5.94
C LEU A 142 -12.89 14.53 4.57
N VAL A 143 -12.58 13.55 3.71
CA VAL A 143 -13.17 13.46 2.37
C VAL A 143 -14.68 13.24 2.44
N GLU A 144 -15.14 12.37 3.35
CA GLU A 144 -16.57 12.14 3.60
C GLU A 144 -17.27 13.42 4.08
N ALA A 145 -16.68 14.13 5.06
CA ALA A 145 -17.26 15.38 5.59
C ALA A 145 -17.31 16.49 4.52
N TYR A 146 -16.34 16.54 3.62
CA TYR A 146 -16.27 17.52 2.56
C TYR A 146 -17.24 17.21 1.41
N THR A 147 -17.21 15.96 0.91
CA THR A 147 -17.99 15.55 -0.27
C THR A 147 -19.43 15.18 0.06
N GLY A 148 -19.73 14.83 1.31
CA GLY A 148 -21.01 14.23 1.73
C GLY A 148 -21.23 12.81 1.21
N LYS A 149 -20.20 12.17 0.64
CA LYS A 149 -20.29 10.80 0.11
C LYS A 149 -19.53 9.85 1.04
N PRO A 150 -20.09 8.67 1.37
CA PRO A 150 -19.42 7.68 2.18
C PRO A 150 -18.06 7.31 1.60
N GLN A 151 -17.06 7.19 2.48
CA GLN A 151 -15.71 6.80 2.11
C GLN A 151 -15.33 5.48 2.77
N ILE A 152 -14.45 4.71 2.10
CA ILE A 152 -13.86 3.51 2.68
C ILE A 152 -12.96 3.94 3.83
N ARG A 153 -13.15 3.32 5.00
CA ARG A 153 -12.32 3.52 6.19
C ARG A 153 -11.45 2.31 6.40
N PHE A 154 -10.14 2.50 6.36
CA PHE A 154 -9.18 1.43 6.60
C PHE A 154 -9.01 1.18 8.10
N THR A 155 -10.05 0.63 8.72
CA THR A 155 -10.10 0.30 10.17
C THR A 155 -9.51 -1.08 10.48
N ALA A 156 -8.68 -1.63 9.60
CA ALA A 156 -7.99 -2.89 9.82
C ALA A 156 -7.27 -2.92 11.18
N HIS A 157 -7.07 -4.11 11.74
CA HIS A 157 -6.29 -4.23 12.96
C HIS A 157 -4.86 -3.74 12.74
N GLN A 158 -4.29 -3.05 13.73
CA GLN A 158 -2.94 -2.46 13.64
C GLN A 158 -1.83 -3.47 13.28
N HIS A 159 -2.01 -4.74 13.61
CA HIS A 159 -1.07 -5.82 13.27
C HIS A 159 -1.26 -6.39 11.85
N CYS A 160 -2.23 -5.89 11.09
CA CYS A 160 -2.43 -6.37 9.72
C CYS A 160 -1.43 -5.78 8.75
N GLY A 161 -0.95 -4.56 9.01
CA GLY A 161 -0.01 -3.90 8.13
C GLY A 161 0.45 -2.56 8.68
N ALA A 162 1.58 -2.11 8.16
CA ALA A 162 2.13 -0.78 8.42
C ALA A 162 2.64 -0.18 7.11
N ALA A 163 2.71 1.14 7.04
CA ALA A 163 3.18 1.82 5.85
C ALA A 163 3.85 3.15 6.17
N THR A 164 4.65 3.59 5.22
CA THR A 164 5.22 4.94 5.19
C THR A 164 5.23 5.47 3.76
N TYR A 165 5.41 6.77 3.62
CA TYR A 165 5.81 7.39 2.36
C TYR A 165 7.22 7.92 2.50
N VAL A 166 7.99 7.79 1.44
CA VAL A 166 9.34 8.36 1.37
C VAL A 166 9.44 9.26 0.14
N PHE A 167 10.13 10.38 0.28
CA PHE A 167 10.47 11.25 -0.83
C PHE A 167 11.79 10.82 -1.42
N VAL A 168 11.81 10.64 -2.74
CA VAL A 168 13.00 10.29 -3.51
C VAL A 168 13.51 11.57 -4.17
N THR A 169 14.71 12.00 -3.80
CA THR A 169 15.39 13.17 -4.32
C THR A 169 16.78 12.82 -4.82
N LYS A 170 17.49 13.79 -5.40
CA LYS A 170 18.90 13.60 -5.79
C LYS A 170 19.81 13.34 -4.59
N ASP A 171 19.41 13.80 -3.41
CA ASP A 171 20.17 13.68 -2.17
C ASP A 171 19.86 12.38 -1.42
N GLY A 172 18.93 11.58 -1.94
CA GLY A 172 18.56 10.28 -1.38
C GLY A 172 17.08 10.15 -1.03
N ILE A 173 16.78 9.24 -0.09
CA ILE A 173 15.44 8.87 0.34
C ILE A 173 15.16 9.48 1.72
N THR A 174 14.05 10.21 1.86
CA THR A 174 13.65 10.86 3.11
C THR A 174 12.23 10.42 3.51
N PRO A 175 12.04 9.72 4.64
CA PRO A 175 10.72 9.38 5.17
C PRO A 175 9.88 10.61 5.51
N VAL A 176 8.55 10.51 5.29
CA VAL A 176 7.61 11.63 5.49
C VAL A 176 7.62 12.16 6.93
N ASN A 177 7.79 11.28 7.92
CA ASN A 177 7.82 11.66 9.33
C ASN A 177 9.09 12.47 9.76
N ARG A 178 10.09 12.57 8.89
CA ARG A 178 11.22 13.47 9.06
C ARG A 178 10.87 14.93 8.68
N ILE A 179 9.82 15.09 7.87
CA ILE A 179 9.34 16.36 7.35
C ILE A 179 8.12 16.82 8.13
N VAL A 180 7.23 15.89 8.47
CA VAL A 180 5.94 16.13 9.11
C VAL A 180 5.87 15.39 10.44
N ASP A 181 5.32 16.02 11.47
CA ASP A 181 4.82 15.33 12.64
C ASP A 181 3.50 14.66 12.27
N VAL A 182 3.57 13.36 12.02
CA VAL A 182 2.47 12.57 11.43
C VAL A 182 1.28 12.51 12.38
N ASP A 183 1.49 12.42 13.67
CA ASP A 183 0.42 12.36 14.66
C ASP A 183 -0.34 13.68 14.72
N SER A 184 0.38 14.82 14.90
CA SER A 184 -0.22 16.15 14.87
C SER A 184 -0.89 16.47 13.53
N PHE A 185 -0.37 15.93 12.42
CA PHE A 185 -0.96 16.07 11.10
C PHE A 185 -2.32 15.37 11.02
N PHE A 186 -2.42 14.12 11.44
CA PHE A 186 -3.68 13.38 11.43
C PHE A 186 -4.71 13.93 12.43
N GLU A 187 -4.29 14.40 13.60
CA GLU A 187 -5.16 15.12 14.53
C GLU A 187 -5.75 16.38 13.91
N SER A 188 -4.92 17.15 13.19
CA SER A 188 -5.39 18.34 12.47
C SER A 188 -6.39 18.00 11.37
N ILE A 189 -6.17 16.94 10.62
CA ILE A 189 -7.07 16.42 9.58
C ILE A 189 -8.42 16.02 10.19
N ASP A 190 -8.40 15.30 11.32
CA ASP A 190 -9.66 14.85 11.98
C ASP A 190 -10.42 16.04 12.57
N GLY A 191 -9.71 17.01 13.17
CA GLY A 191 -10.29 18.27 13.61
C GLY A 191 -10.94 19.09 12.46
N MET A 192 -10.35 19.05 11.27
CA MET A 192 -10.96 19.65 10.08
C MET A 192 -12.25 18.91 9.67
N ALA A 193 -12.26 17.59 9.68
CA ALA A 193 -13.43 16.77 9.38
C ALA A 193 -14.59 17.07 10.34
N GLU A 194 -14.31 17.21 11.63
CA GLU A 194 -15.32 17.58 12.62
C GLU A 194 -15.89 18.98 12.40
N LYS A 195 -15.05 19.97 12.12
CA LYS A 195 -15.48 21.34 11.80
C LYS A 195 -16.37 21.36 10.57
N LEU A 196 -16.04 20.56 9.53
CA LEU A 196 -16.85 20.44 8.32
C LEU A 196 -18.22 19.78 8.58
N ARG A 197 -18.30 18.78 9.45
CA ARG A 197 -19.56 18.14 9.84
C ARG A 197 -20.49 19.08 10.62
N LYS A 198 -19.92 19.95 11.49
CA LYS A 198 -20.65 20.92 12.31
C LYS A 198 -21.02 22.19 11.55
N GLY A 199 -20.29 22.53 10.47
CA GLY A 199 -20.46 23.75 9.67
C GLY A 199 -21.37 23.53 8.49
N GLY A 200 -22.29 24.48 8.22
CA GLY A 200 -23.13 24.47 7.00
C GLY A 200 -22.30 24.65 5.73
N SER A 201 -22.92 24.40 4.57
CA SER A 201 -22.29 24.37 3.23
C SER A 201 -21.45 25.62 2.88
N LEU A 202 -21.83 26.80 3.38
CA LEU A 202 -21.15 28.07 3.12
C LEU A 202 -19.78 28.23 3.78
N ASN A 203 -19.44 27.38 4.74
CA ASN A 203 -18.19 27.47 5.49
C ASN A 203 -17.10 26.46 5.07
N LYS A 204 -17.40 25.54 4.14
CA LYS A 204 -16.46 24.45 3.77
C LYS A 204 -15.11 24.99 3.29
N TYR A 205 -15.11 25.96 2.39
CA TYR A 205 -13.86 26.53 1.87
C TYR A 205 -13.03 27.25 2.97
N LYS A 206 -13.71 28.06 3.83
CA LYS A 206 -13.02 28.73 4.94
C LYS A 206 -12.40 27.73 5.92
N THR A 207 -13.08 26.62 6.20
CA THR A 207 -12.58 25.56 7.08
C THR A 207 -11.34 24.87 6.48
N LEU A 208 -11.33 24.60 5.17
CA LEU A 208 -10.16 24.03 4.50
C LEU A 208 -8.97 25.00 4.54
N VAL A 209 -9.18 26.27 4.21
CA VAL A 209 -8.10 27.28 4.24
C VAL A 209 -7.55 27.47 5.64
N ALA A 210 -8.40 27.50 6.67
CA ALA A 210 -7.97 27.56 8.06
C ALA A 210 -7.19 26.31 8.47
N GLY A 211 -7.65 25.12 8.03
CA GLY A 211 -7.00 23.86 8.29
C GLY A 211 -5.60 23.74 7.69
N VAL A 212 -5.37 24.32 6.50
CA VAL A 212 -4.01 24.38 5.92
C VAL A 212 -3.04 25.16 6.83
N LYS A 213 -3.51 26.19 7.53
CA LYS A 213 -2.68 26.91 8.52
C LYS A 213 -2.36 26.06 9.76
N ASP A 214 -3.34 25.24 10.19
CA ASP A 214 -3.14 24.35 11.32
C ASP A 214 -2.19 23.20 10.94
N LEU A 215 -2.29 22.66 9.73
CA LEU A 215 -1.35 21.68 9.18
C LEU A 215 0.09 22.21 9.08
N ASN A 216 0.26 23.53 8.87
CA ASN A 216 1.58 24.15 8.88
C ASN A 216 2.32 24.01 10.22
N ARG A 217 1.57 23.84 11.32
CA ARG A 217 2.16 23.63 12.65
C ARG A 217 2.71 22.22 12.84
N SER A 218 2.22 21.26 12.04
CA SER A 218 2.71 19.88 12.05
C SER A 218 4.04 19.70 11.32
N MET A 219 4.54 20.75 10.64
CA MET A 219 5.83 20.67 9.94
C MET A 219 6.99 20.73 10.93
N LYS A 220 7.87 19.76 10.82
CA LYS A 220 9.16 19.79 11.51
C LYS A 220 10.05 20.84 10.83
N LYS A 221 10.77 21.63 11.62
CA LYS A 221 11.84 22.47 11.10
C LYS A 221 12.95 21.54 10.62
N SER A 222 12.88 21.11 9.37
CA SER A 222 13.89 20.29 8.72
C SER A 222 15.05 21.19 8.32
N GLU A 223 16.26 20.75 8.58
CA GLU A 223 17.48 21.38 8.07
C GLU A 223 17.61 21.25 6.53
N GLN A 224 16.81 20.39 5.91
CA GLN A 224 16.75 20.17 4.47
C GLN A 224 15.52 20.87 3.88
N GLY A 225 15.72 21.96 3.18
CA GLY A 225 14.80 22.97 2.66
C GLY A 225 13.55 22.57 1.83
N ASN A 226 13.05 21.36 1.90
CA ASN A 226 11.95 20.85 1.06
C ASN A 226 10.53 21.09 1.62
N SER A 227 10.38 21.79 2.73
CA SER A 227 9.06 22.04 3.34
C SER A 227 8.13 22.86 2.44
N ALA A 228 8.65 23.81 1.67
CA ALA A 228 7.85 24.68 0.78
C ALA A 228 7.27 23.90 -0.42
N GLU A 229 7.99 22.96 -0.99
CA GLU A 229 7.51 22.10 -2.08
C GLU A 229 6.45 21.11 -1.61
N PHE A 230 6.65 20.52 -0.44
CA PHE A 230 5.66 19.67 0.21
C PHE A 230 4.33 20.43 0.44
N TRP A 231 4.39 21.67 0.96
CA TRP A 231 3.17 22.49 1.15
C TRP A 231 2.52 22.93 -0.14
N LYS A 232 3.28 23.27 -1.12
CA LYS A 232 2.77 23.59 -2.45
C LYS A 232 1.99 22.39 -3.02
N LEU A 233 2.47 21.21 -2.74
CA LEU A 233 1.89 19.93 -3.16
C LEU A 233 0.61 19.59 -2.38
N ILE A 234 0.64 19.62 -1.03
CA ILE A 234 -0.52 19.39 -0.17
C ILE A 234 -1.59 20.47 -0.41
N GLY A 235 -1.19 21.73 -0.50
CA GLY A 235 -2.12 22.83 -0.77
C GLY A 235 -2.81 22.70 -2.12
N LYS A 236 -2.09 22.33 -3.17
CA LYS A 236 -2.70 22.01 -4.47
C LYS A 236 -3.69 20.85 -4.38
N THR A 237 -3.33 19.79 -3.68
CA THR A 237 -4.18 18.59 -3.56
C THR A 237 -5.48 18.87 -2.79
N LEU A 238 -5.38 19.60 -1.67
CA LEU A 238 -6.54 19.90 -0.81
C LEU A 238 -7.43 21.01 -1.35
N VAL A 239 -6.84 22.02 -2.02
CA VAL A 239 -7.60 23.23 -2.45
C VAL A 239 -8.11 23.09 -3.88
N MET A 240 -7.38 22.45 -4.77
CA MET A 240 -7.74 22.47 -6.19
C MET A 240 -8.57 21.26 -6.64
N GLN A 241 -8.79 20.24 -5.77
CA GLN A 241 -9.49 18.99 -6.15
C GLN A 241 -8.96 18.41 -7.47
N ASN A 242 -7.71 18.72 -7.81
CA ASN A 242 -7.16 18.40 -9.09
C ASN A 242 -6.38 17.10 -8.98
N PHE A 243 -6.85 16.07 -9.69
CA PHE A 243 -6.15 14.78 -9.81
C PHE A 243 -4.70 14.95 -10.32
N ASP A 244 -4.40 16.04 -11.04
CA ASP A 244 -3.04 16.35 -11.49
C ASP A 244 -2.10 16.71 -10.34
N ALA A 245 -2.60 17.37 -9.28
CA ALA A 245 -1.78 17.68 -8.09
C ALA A 245 -1.49 16.42 -7.25
N LEU A 246 -2.46 15.48 -7.17
CA LEU A 246 -2.22 14.15 -6.61
C LEU A 246 -1.19 13.37 -7.44
N ARG A 247 -1.24 13.50 -8.75
CA ARG A 247 -0.26 12.90 -9.66
C ARG A 247 1.13 13.48 -9.40
N ASP A 248 1.29 14.80 -9.24
CA ASP A 248 2.59 15.44 -8.94
C ASP A 248 3.16 14.98 -7.58
N PHE A 249 2.31 14.75 -6.58
CA PHE A 249 2.71 14.13 -5.31
C PHE A 249 3.26 12.72 -5.52
N HIS A 250 2.56 11.91 -6.27
CA HIS A 250 2.99 10.55 -6.56
C HIS A 250 4.26 10.47 -7.41
N TRP A 251 4.66 11.53 -8.13
CA TRP A 251 5.88 11.51 -8.95
C TRP A 251 7.17 11.56 -8.15
N ASN A 252 7.13 12.04 -6.89
CA ASN A 252 8.30 12.17 -6.02
C ASN A 252 8.16 11.39 -4.71
N ALA A 253 7.01 10.76 -4.46
CA ALA A 253 6.72 10.00 -3.26
C ALA A 253 6.54 8.53 -3.58
N LEU A 254 7.34 7.68 -2.93
CA LEU A 254 7.24 6.23 -3.00
C LEU A 254 6.49 5.72 -1.76
N PHE A 255 5.42 4.96 -1.98
CA PHE A 255 4.74 4.23 -0.92
C PHE A 255 5.54 2.99 -0.54
N ILE A 256 5.78 2.77 0.73
CA ILE A 256 6.36 1.53 1.25
C ILE A 256 5.42 0.99 2.30
N GLY A 257 4.77 -0.12 1.97
CA GLY A 257 3.82 -0.79 2.85
C GLY A 257 4.23 -2.21 3.14
N THR A 258 3.67 -2.75 4.20
CA THR A 258 3.70 -4.17 4.49
C THR A 258 2.32 -4.65 4.91
N MET A 259 1.95 -5.85 4.48
CA MET A 259 0.69 -6.49 4.86
C MET A 259 0.93 -7.96 5.13
N HIS A 260 0.72 -8.37 6.37
CA HIS A 260 0.89 -9.75 6.80
C HIS A 260 -0.47 -10.45 6.91
N PHE A 261 -0.78 -11.29 5.94
CA PHE A 261 -1.96 -12.14 5.99
C PHE A 261 -1.79 -13.24 7.04
N MET A 262 -2.88 -13.55 7.72
CA MET A 262 -2.88 -14.67 8.68
C MET A 262 -2.97 -16.01 7.97
N ASP A 263 -2.38 -16.99 8.60
CA ASP A 263 -2.54 -18.41 8.33
C ASP A 263 -3.01 -19.17 9.59
N ARG A 264 -3.13 -20.48 9.52
CA ARG A 264 -3.63 -21.30 10.65
C ARG A 264 -2.71 -21.27 11.89
N TYR A 265 -1.44 -20.88 11.76
CA TYR A 265 -0.45 -20.88 12.83
C TYR A 265 -0.38 -19.53 13.59
N ASN A 266 -0.95 -18.46 13.03
CA ASN A 266 -0.95 -17.13 13.61
C ASN A 266 -2.35 -16.47 13.59
N TYR A 267 -3.40 -17.30 13.58
CA TYR A 267 -4.78 -16.84 13.47
C TYR A 267 -5.22 -16.05 14.71
N ASP A 268 -5.74 -14.86 14.49
CA ASP A 268 -6.17 -13.92 15.54
C ASP A 268 -7.58 -13.40 15.25
N ILE A 269 -8.51 -13.70 16.16
CA ILE A 269 -9.92 -13.33 16.03
C ILE A 269 -10.11 -11.80 16.06
N SER A 270 -9.31 -11.07 16.84
CA SER A 270 -9.41 -9.60 16.90
C SER A 270 -9.06 -8.95 15.57
N ARG A 271 -8.12 -9.52 14.82
CA ARG A 271 -7.79 -9.13 13.45
C ARG A 271 -8.93 -9.45 12.47
N VAL A 272 -9.56 -10.62 12.63
CA VAL A 272 -10.72 -11.03 11.80
C VAL A 272 -11.87 -10.06 11.97
N GLN A 273 -12.21 -9.69 13.21
CA GLN A 273 -13.30 -8.76 13.51
C GLN A 273 -13.11 -7.36 12.91
N ARG A 274 -11.88 -6.97 12.60
CA ARG A 274 -11.52 -5.68 12.00
C ARG A 274 -11.06 -5.80 10.54
N CYS A 275 -11.32 -6.94 9.90
CA CYS A 275 -10.90 -7.16 8.53
C CYS A 275 -11.63 -6.22 7.56
N CYS A 276 -10.89 -5.52 6.71
CA CYS A 276 -11.43 -4.66 5.66
C CYS A 276 -11.49 -5.34 4.29
N ILE A 277 -10.96 -6.56 4.16
CA ILE A 277 -10.86 -7.31 2.90
C ILE A 277 -11.69 -8.59 3.03
N HIS A 278 -12.64 -8.76 2.13
CA HIS A 278 -13.57 -9.90 2.20
C HIS A 278 -13.70 -10.57 0.84
N TYR A 279 -13.93 -11.87 0.87
CA TYR A 279 -14.48 -12.59 -0.27
C TYR A 279 -16.01 -12.50 -0.27
N ALA A 280 -16.59 -12.08 -1.38
CA ALA A 280 -18.00 -12.29 -1.65
C ALA A 280 -18.18 -13.70 -2.22
N THR A 281 -18.90 -14.55 -1.50
CA THR A 281 -19.13 -15.93 -1.92
C THR A 281 -20.48 -16.08 -2.61
N PRO A 282 -20.66 -17.09 -3.51
CA PRO A 282 -21.90 -17.24 -4.28
C PRO A 282 -23.17 -17.44 -3.44
N ASP A 283 -23.03 -17.87 -2.18
CA ASP A 283 -24.12 -17.99 -1.21
C ASP A 283 -24.48 -16.67 -0.50
N GLY A 284 -23.94 -15.53 -0.97
CA GLY A 284 -24.26 -14.21 -0.45
C GLY A 284 -23.52 -13.82 0.83
N ARG A 285 -22.57 -14.62 1.32
CA ARG A 285 -21.76 -14.26 2.51
C ARG A 285 -20.57 -13.41 2.13
N LEU A 286 -20.17 -12.54 3.08
CA LEU A 286 -18.89 -11.83 3.07
C LEU A 286 -17.98 -12.49 4.11
N ILE A 287 -16.92 -13.14 3.65
CA ILE A 287 -16.00 -13.89 4.52
C ILE A 287 -14.66 -13.14 4.56
N PRO A 288 -14.12 -12.79 5.75
CA PRO A 288 -12.83 -12.15 5.87
C PRO A 288 -11.73 -12.92 5.13
N PHE A 289 -10.87 -12.19 4.42
CA PHE A 289 -9.85 -12.77 3.52
C PHE A 289 -9.00 -13.85 4.19
N CYS A 290 -8.43 -13.55 5.36
CA CYS A 290 -7.61 -14.52 6.08
C CYS A 290 -8.43 -15.74 6.55
N THR A 291 -9.68 -15.54 6.98
CA THR A 291 -10.57 -16.64 7.40
C THR A 291 -10.87 -17.57 6.23
N TYR A 292 -11.13 -17.02 5.04
CA TYR A 292 -11.38 -17.82 3.85
C TYR A 292 -10.16 -18.65 3.43
N ASN A 293 -8.95 -18.09 3.56
CA ASN A 293 -7.72 -18.73 3.10
C ASN A 293 -7.02 -19.60 4.16
N SER A 294 -7.18 -19.30 5.46
CA SER A 294 -6.45 -20.01 6.53
C SER A 294 -7.07 -21.35 6.91
N GLY A 295 -8.35 -21.54 6.64
CA GLY A 295 -9.07 -22.76 7.01
C GLY A 295 -9.75 -23.42 5.83
N PRO A 296 -9.70 -24.75 5.71
CA PRO A 296 -10.32 -25.45 4.61
C PRO A 296 -11.85 -25.33 4.64
N VAL A 297 -12.45 -25.13 5.80
CA VAL A 297 -13.89 -25.27 6.03
C VAL A 297 -14.74 -24.36 5.15
N TYR A 298 -14.40 -23.07 5.03
CA TYR A 298 -15.20 -22.15 4.22
C TYR A 298 -14.92 -22.32 2.73
N ARG A 299 -13.65 -22.36 2.36
CA ARG A 299 -13.23 -22.48 0.97
C ARG A 299 -13.65 -23.79 0.33
N GLU A 300 -13.45 -24.91 1.02
CA GLU A 300 -13.85 -26.24 0.53
C GLU A 300 -15.35 -26.36 0.36
N LYS A 301 -16.16 -25.85 1.31
CA LYS A 301 -17.62 -25.84 1.18
C LYS A 301 -18.09 -25.04 -0.02
N VAL A 302 -17.55 -23.85 -0.21
CA VAL A 302 -17.89 -23.00 -1.35
C VAL A 302 -17.49 -23.67 -2.66
N TRP A 303 -16.27 -24.19 -2.73
CA TRP A 303 -15.81 -24.89 -3.93
C TRP A 303 -16.65 -26.11 -4.23
N LYS A 304 -16.88 -26.99 -3.27
CA LYS A 304 -17.68 -28.20 -3.46
C LYS A 304 -19.09 -27.89 -3.93
N GLN A 305 -19.67 -26.77 -3.55
CA GLN A 305 -21.04 -26.41 -3.88
C GLN A 305 -21.14 -25.63 -5.20
N TYR A 306 -20.14 -24.80 -5.55
CA TYR A 306 -20.26 -23.78 -6.62
C TYR A 306 -19.16 -23.86 -7.69
N SER A 307 -18.08 -24.66 -7.52
CA SER A 307 -17.11 -24.85 -8.59
C SER A 307 -17.65 -25.85 -9.62
N ARG A 308 -17.25 -25.66 -10.88
CA ARG A 308 -17.43 -26.65 -11.95
C ARG A 308 -16.10 -27.35 -12.20
N ASP A 309 -16.15 -28.65 -12.42
CA ASP A 309 -14.99 -29.38 -12.93
C ASP A 309 -14.74 -28.97 -14.37
N LEU A 310 -13.54 -28.47 -14.64
CA LEU A 310 -13.14 -28.06 -15.99
C LEU A 310 -13.10 -29.24 -16.99
N ASP A 311 -12.99 -30.45 -16.48
CA ASP A 311 -12.96 -31.70 -17.28
C ASP A 311 -14.35 -32.24 -17.68
N SER A 312 -15.43 -31.59 -17.21
CA SER A 312 -16.80 -32.03 -17.56
C SER A 312 -17.32 -31.45 -18.88
N ASP A 313 -16.59 -30.49 -19.50
CA ASP A 313 -16.98 -29.85 -20.76
C ASP A 313 -15.95 -30.11 -21.90
N ALA A 314 -15.08 -31.13 -21.78
CA ALA A 314 -14.11 -31.55 -22.81
C ALA A 314 -14.63 -32.70 -23.68
#